data_7e0320a679d045dbb551319ce5be267d
#
_entry.id   7e0320a679d045dbb551319ce5be267d
#
_cell.length_a   1.000
_cell.length_b   1.000
_cell.length_c   1.000
_cell.angle_alpha   90.00
_cell.angle_beta   90.00
_cell.angle_gamma   90.00
#
_symmetry.space_group_name_H-M   'P 1'
#
loop_
_entity.id
_entity.type
_entity.pdbx_description
1 polymer ?
#
loop_
_entity_poly.entity_id
_entity_poly.type
_entity_poly.pdbx_seq_one_letter_code
_entity_poly.pdbx_strand_id
1 'polypeptide(L)'
;MRSRYSAYCRGDVDYIYRTYHLSCRADNPKPALAAFADNSHFIALKVLSSEQSSQQGYVNFNVRYIQQNMLYEFTERSRFVFEDAWYYVDGVMTDIAPVKILRNTLCPCNSGKKFKQCNPHRLSGS
;
A
#
# COMPACT_ATOMS: atom_id res chain seq x y z
N MET A 1 -8.20 3.86 -6.52
CA MET A 1 -7.33 3.12 -5.56
C MET A 1 -6.26 2.28 -6.25
N ARG A 2 -6.58 1.55 -7.30
CA ARG A 2 -5.60 0.69 -8.00
C ARG A 2 -4.42 1.47 -8.58
N SER A 3 -4.65 2.66 -9.11
CA SER A 3 -3.58 3.50 -9.63
C SER A 3 -2.61 3.95 -8.54
N ARG A 4 -3.12 4.24 -7.33
CA ARG A 4 -2.28 4.57 -6.18
C ARG A 4 -1.46 3.36 -5.73
N TYR A 5 -2.08 2.17 -5.67
CA TYR A 5 -1.37 0.93 -5.35
C TYR A 5 -0.22 0.70 -6.34
N SER A 6 -0.48 0.83 -7.64
CA SER A 6 0.55 0.71 -8.67
C SER A 6 1.66 1.73 -8.49
N ALA A 7 1.32 2.97 -8.09
CA ALA A 7 2.30 4.00 -7.82
C ALA A 7 3.20 3.65 -6.63
N TYR A 8 2.62 3.08 -5.55
CA TYR A 8 3.44 2.58 -4.44
C TYR A 8 4.38 1.47 -4.89
N CYS A 9 3.90 0.53 -5.71
CA CYS A 9 4.72 -0.55 -6.22
C CYS A 9 5.90 -0.05 -7.06
N ARG A 10 5.70 1.03 -7.81
CA ARG A 10 6.74 1.64 -8.67
C ARG A 10 7.60 2.68 -7.96
N GLY A 11 7.23 3.07 -6.72
CA GLY A 11 7.88 4.18 -6.05
C GLY A 11 7.59 5.54 -6.68
N ASP A 12 6.45 5.69 -7.34
CA ASP A 12 6.04 6.95 -7.97
C ASP A 12 5.47 7.91 -6.92
N VAL A 13 6.36 8.52 -6.17
CA VAL A 13 6.02 9.38 -5.03
C VAL A 13 5.26 10.63 -5.48
N ASP A 14 5.59 11.18 -6.64
CA ASP A 14 4.91 12.37 -7.16
C ASP A 14 3.42 12.09 -7.41
N TYR A 15 3.10 10.93 -7.99
CA TYR A 15 1.71 10.53 -8.21
C TYR A 15 0.98 10.32 -6.88
N ILE A 16 1.61 9.64 -5.92
CA ILE A 16 1.02 9.40 -4.60
C ILE A 16 0.71 10.74 -3.93
N TYR A 17 1.67 11.65 -3.90
CA TYR A 17 1.53 12.97 -3.28
C TYR A 17 0.44 13.80 -3.98
N ARG A 18 0.47 13.81 -5.31
CA ARG A 18 -0.47 14.59 -6.13
C ARG A 18 -1.91 14.12 -5.98
N THR A 19 -2.13 12.82 -5.71
CA THR A 19 -3.47 12.25 -5.53
C THR A 19 -4.02 12.39 -4.11
N TYR A 20 -3.23 12.91 -3.16
CA TYR A 20 -3.79 13.39 -1.90
C TYR A 20 -4.52 14.71 -2.12
N HIS A 21 -5.64 14.88 -1.42
CA HIS A 21 -6.31 16.18 -1.36
C HIS A 21 -5.35 17.23 -0.77
N LEU A 22 -5.45 18.48 -1.23
CA LEU A 22 -4.57 19.56 -0.77
C LEU A 22 -4.51 19.67 0.76
N SER A 23 -5.66 19.51 1.43
CA SER A 23 -5.75 19.58 2.88
C SER A 23 -4.93 18.50 3.61
N CYS A 24 -4.56 17.43 2.91
CA CYS A 24 -3.86 16.29 3.51
C CYS A 24 -2.37 16.24 3.17
N ARG A 25 -1.90 17.09 2.24
CA ARG A 25 -0.52 17.01 1.76
C ARG A 25 0.52 17.38 2.81
N ALA A 26 0.19 18.28 3.71
CA ALA A 26 1.11 18.68 4.79
C ALA A 26 1.41 17.52 5.74
N ASP A 27 0.41 16.65 5.98
CA ASP A 27 0.56 15.48 6.84
C ASP A 27 1.22 14.29 6.15
N ASN A 28 1.40 14.37 4.83
CA ASN A 28 1.94 13.29 4.01
C ASN A 28 3.04 13.81 3.08
N PRO A 29 4.17 14.28 3.64
CA PRO A 29 5.24 14.85 2.84
C PRO A 29 5.93 13.81 1.97
N LYS A 30 6.43 14.24 0.80
CA LYS A 30 7.08 13.35 -0.16
C LYS A 30 8.19 12.49 0.43
N PRO A 31 9.10 13.00 1.31
CA PRO A 31 10.14 12.15 1.90
C PRO A 31 9.59 10.98 2.70
N ALA A 32 8.50 11.18 3.45
CA ALA A 32 7.86 10.11 4.21
C ALA A 32 7.21 9.08 3.29
N LEU A 33 6.56 9.52 2.21
CA LEU A 33 5.97 8.63 1.22
C LEU A 33 7.05 7.81 0.51
N ALA A 34 8.17 8.44 0.16
CA ALA A 34 9.29 7.77 -0.48
C ALA A 34 9.89 6.69 0.44
N ALA A 35 10.10 7.01 1.71
CA ALA A 35 10.64 6.06 2.68
C ALA A 35 9.73 4.84 2.83
N PHE A 36 8.43 5.06 2.94
CA PHE A 36 7.48 3.96 3.05
C PHE A 36 7.47 3.09 1.78
N ALA A 37 7.45 3.71 0.60
CA ALA A 37 7.45 2.98 -0.66
C ALA A 37 8.74 2.18 -0.86
N ASP A 38 9.89 2.77 -0.50
CA ASP A 38 11.19 2.10 -0.65
C ASP A 38 11.36 0.91 0.29
N ASN A 39 10.78 1.00 1.49
CA ASN A 39 10.93 -0.03 2.52
C ASN A 39 9.85 -1.12 2.45
N SER A 40 8.84 -0.95 1.62
CA SER A 40 7.70 -1.85 1.54
C SER A 40 7.64 -2.52 0.17
N HIS A 41 7.47 -3.84 0.17
CA HIS A 41 7.27 -4.61 -1.06
C HIS A 41 5.81 -5.08 -1.09
N PHE A 42 5.00 -4.41 -1.91
CA PHE A 42 3.58 -4.72 -2.02
C PHE A 42 3.39 -5.98 -2.84
N ILE A 43 2.64 -6.95 -2.32
CA ILE A 43 2.46 -8.25 -2.95
C ILE A 43 1.02 -8.55 -3.34
N ALA A 44 0.04 -7.90 -2.74
CA ALA A 44 -1.36 -8.14 -3.07
C ALA A 44 -2.24 -6.95 -2.73
N LEU A 45 -3.20 -6.69 -3.60
CA LEU A 45 -4.29 -5.75 -3.37
C LEU A 45 -5.59 -6.46 -3.73
N LYS A 46 -6.57 -6.40 -2.83
CA LYS A 46 -7.91 -6.89 -3.10
C LYS A 46 -8.91 -5.78 -2.80
N VAL A 47 -9.60 -5.31 -3.82
CA VAL A 47 -10.70 -4.36 -3.66
C VAL A 47 -11.93 -5.15 -3.27
N LEU A 48 -12.46 -4.89 -2.07
CA LEU A 48 -13.59 -5.64 -1.50
C LEU A 48 -14.92 -5.04 -1.94
N SER A 49 -15.03 -3.71 -1.94
CA SER A 49 -16.22 -3.01 -2.36
C SER A 49 -15.89 -1.56 -2.66
N SER A 50 -16.77 -0.90 -3.40
CA SER A 50 -16.66 0.54 -3.63
C SER A 50 -18.04 1.16 -3.70
N GLU A 51 -18.15 2.41 -3.25
CA GLU A 51 -19.36 3.22 -3.30
C GLU A 51 -19.00 4.59 -3.85
N GLN A 52 -19.88 5.17 -4.65
CA GLN A 52 -19.60 6.43 -5.29
C GLN A 52 -20.86 7.27 -5.40
N SER A 53 -20.76 8.54 -5.00
CA SER A 53 -21.72 9.59 -5.31
C SER A 53 -21.06 10.59 -6.26
N SER A 54 -21.75 11.72 -6.57
CA SER A 54 -21.22 12.71 -7.50
C SER A 54 -19.92 13.38 -7.01
N GLN A 55 -19.73 13.49 -5.69
CA GLN A 55 -18.63 14.25 -5.10
C GLN A 55 -17.79 13.46 -4.09
N GLN A 56 -18.23 12.28 -3.68
CA GLN A 56 -17.52 11.45 -2.72
C GLN A 56 -17.51 10.01 -3.16
N GLY A 57 -16.47 9.30 -2.78
CA GLY A 57 -16.35 7.88 -3.01
C GLY A 57 -15.67 7.18 -1.84
N TYR A 58 -16.03 5.93 -1.64
CA TYR A 58 -15.41 5.06 -0.64
C TYR A 58 -14.93 3.79 -1.32
N VAL A 59 -13.75 3.33 -0.94
CA VAL A 59 -13.21 2.05 -1.41
C VAL A 59 -12.77 1.25 -0.21
N ASN A 60 -13.31 0.05 -0.06
CA ASN A 60 -12.86 -0.92 0.92
C ASN A 60 -11.88 -1.86 0.23
N PHE A 61 -10.69 -1.99 0.78
CA PHE A 61 -9.68 -2.86 0.20
C PHE A 61 -8.81 -3.50 1.27
N ASN A 62 -8.20 -4.62 0.89
CA ASN A 62 -7.19 -5.32 1.69
C ASN A 62 -5.86 -5.24 0.95
N VAL A 63 -4.80 -4.94 1.66
CA VAL A 63 -3.45 -4.90 1.09
C VAL A 63 -2.50 -5.73 1.94
N ARG A 64 -1.56 -6.39 1.27
CA ARG A 64 -0.49 -7.15 1.90
C ARG A 64 0.84 -6.65 1.36
N TYR A 65 1.79 -6.49 2.25
CA TYR A 65 3.15 -6.06 1.88
C TYR A 65 4.18 -6.64 2.83
N ILE A 66 5.43 -6.69 2.38
CA ILE A 66 6.56 -7.19 3.15
C ILE A 66 7.47 -6.01 3.50
N GLN A 67 7.84 -5.94 4.77
CA GLN A 67 8.76 -4.93 5.27
C GLN A 67 9.61 -5.56 6.37
N GLN A 68 10.93 -5.47 6.24
CA GLN A 68 11.88 -6.01 7.23
C GLN A 68 11.64 -7.49 7.59
N ASN A 69 11.40 -8.31 6.56
CA ASN A 69 11.15 -9.76 6.71
C ASN A 69 9.88 -10.10 7.48
N MET A 70 8.96 -9.15 7.58
CA MET A 70 7.63 -9.33 8.17
C MET A 70 6.56 -9.15 7.10
N LEU A 71 5.53 -9.97 7.19
CA LEU A 71 4.33 -9.81 6.37
C LEU A 71 3.33 -8.92 7.10
N TYR A 72 2.98 -7.82 6.48
CA TYR A 72 1.97 -6.88 6.98
C TYR A 72 0.71 -7.00 6.14
N GLU A 73 -0.41 -6.83 6.80
CA GLU A 73 -1.73 -6.85 6.16
C GLU A 73 -2.65 -5.87 6.86
N PHE A 74 -3.43 -5.11 6.09
CA PHE A 74 -4.49 -4.30 6.66
C PHE A 74 -5.66 -4.18 5.69
N THR A 75 -6.84 -3.88 6.26
CA THR A 75 -8.04 -3.53 5.50
C THR A 75 -8.35 -2.07 5.77
N GLU A 76 -8.64 -1.31 4.73
CA GLU A 76 -8.94 0.10 4.87
C GLU A 76 -10.22 0.44 4.12
N ARG A 77 -11.04 1.31 4.71
CA ARG A 77 -12.09 2.03 4.02
C ARG A 77 -11.60 3.44 3.75
N SER A 78 -11.18 3.69 2.52
CA SER A 78 -10.66 4.98 2.08
C SER A 78 -11.77 5.88 1.60
N ARG A 79 -11.66 7.17 1.93
CA ARG A 79 -12.56 8.20 1.44
C ARG A 79 -11.85 9.06 0.41
N PHE A 80 -12.53 9.26 -0.71
CA PHE A 80 -12.07 10.10 -1.80
C PHE A 80 -13.08 11.21 -2.04
N VAL A 81 -12.61 12.37 -2.49
CA VAL A 81 -13.46 13.46 -2.94
C VAL A 81 -13.17 13.77 -4.40
N PHE A 82 -14.21 14.16 -5.13
CA PHE A 82 -14.10 14.59 -6.52
C PHE A 82 -14.22 16.12 -6.59
N GLU A 83 -13.19 16.75 -7.16
CA GLU A 83 -13.20 18.18 -7.46
C GLU A 83 -13.00 18.38 -8.97
N ASP A 84 -11.77 18.32 -9.45
CA ASP A 84 -11.41 18.21 -10.87
C ASP A 84 -10.96 16.79 -11.21
N ALA A 85 -10.66 16.02 -10.19
CA ALA A 85 -10.28 14.61 -10.24
C ALA A 85 -10.59 13.99 -8.87
N TRP A 86 -10.36 12.68 -8.72
CA TRP A 86 -10.51 12.01 -7.44
C TRP A 86 -9.25 12.17 -6.60
N TYR A 87 -9.41 12.66 -5.36
CA TYR A 87 -8.33 12.81 -4.40
C TYR A 87 -8.59 12.03 -3.14
N TYR A 88 -7.57 11.37 -2.61
CA TYR A 88 -7.63 10.66 -1.34
C TYR A 88 -7.65 11.67 -0.19
N VAL A 89 -8.54 11.47 0.77
CA VAL A 89 -8.66 12.34 1.94
C VAL A 89 -8.23 11.63 3.21
N ASP A 90 -8.90 10.53 3.54
CA ASP A 90 -8.64 9.78 4.77
C ASP A 90 -9.14 8.34 4.63
N GLY A 91 -8.95 7.56 5.68
CA GLY A 91 -9.43 6.19 5.72
C GLY A 91 -9.51 5.67 7.14
N VAL A 92 -10.30 4.63 7.31
CA VAL A 92 -10.38 3.87 8.56
C VAL A 92 -9.70 2.53 8.33
N MET A 93 -8.63 2.27 9.09
CA MET A 93 -7.81 1.07 8.94
C MET A 93 -8.11 0.06 10.03
N THR A 94 -8.14 -1.21 9.64
CA THR A 94 -8.14 -2.33 10.57
C THR A 94 -6.86 -3.12 10.32
N ASP A 95 -5.93 -3.08 11.27
CA ASP A 95 -4.65 -3.77 11.15
C ASP A 95 -4.78 -5.22 11.58
N ILE A 96 -4.07 -6.10 10.85
CA ILE A 96 -3.87 -7.48 11.23
C ILE A 96 -2.46 -7.58 11.77
N ALA A 97 -2.26 -8.32 12.86
CA ALA A 97 -0.95 -8.45 13.50
C ALA A 97 0.09 -8.94 12.48
N PRO A 98 1.25 -8.29 12.37
CA PRO A 98 2.28 -8.72 11.43
C PRO A 98 2.83 -10.09 11.77
N VAL A 99 3.22 -10.85 10.73
CA VAL A 99 3.72 -12.21 10.87
C VAL A 99 5.15 -12.27 10.34
N LYS A 100 6.04 -12.87 11.13
CA LYS A 100 7.42 -13.07 10.71
C LYS A 100 7.46 -14.11 9.59
N ILE A 101 8.20 -13.78 8.51
CA ILE A 101 8.38 -14.69 7.38
C ILE A 101 9.60 -15.55 7.64
N LEU A 102 9.40 -16.87 7.68
CA LEU A 102 10.49 -17.81 7.88
C LEU A 102 11.28 -18.01 6.58
N ARG A 103 12.60 -18.10 6.69
CA ARG A 103 13.51 -18.19 5.53
C ARG A 103 13.21 -19.40 4.63
N ASN A 104 12.79 -20.51 5.22
CA ASN A 104 12.58 -21.78 4.52
C ASN A 104 11.16 -21.99 4.04
N THR A 105 10.25 -21.05 4.31
CA THR A 105 8.87 -21.10 3.80
C THR A 105 8.77 -20.43 2.44
N LEU A 106 7.73 -20.75 1.69
CA LEU A 106 7.47 -20.08 0.42
C LEU A 106 7.19 -18.60 0.67
N CYS A 107 7.74 -17.74 -0.20
CA CYS A 107 7.49 -16.32 -0.12
C CYS A 107 6.00 -16.03 -0.33
N PRO A 108 5.38 -15.15 0.49
CA PRO A 108 3.97 -14.80 0.33
C PRO A 108 3.61 -14.16 -1.02
N CYS A 109 4.60 -13.78 -1.83
CA CYS A 109 4.36 -13.19 -3.15
C CYS A 109 3.93 -14.21 -4.21
N ASN A 110 3.87 -15.51 -3.85
CA ASN A 110 3.50 -16.60 -4.75
C ASN A 110 4.45 -16.81 -5.93
N SER A 111 5.72 -16.41 -5.76
CA SER A 111 6.74 -16.64 -6.79
C SER A 111 7.17 -18.11 -6.93
N GLY A 112 6.78 -18.96 -5.98
CA GLY A 112 7.22 -20.36 -5.92
C GLY A 112 8.57 -20.54 -5.27
N LYS A 113 9.26 -19.46 -4.89
CA LYS A 113 10.57 -19.50 -4.25
C LYS A 113 10.41 -19.41 -2.74
N LYS A 114 11.36 -20.03 -2.01
CA LYS A 114 11.46 -19.81 -0.57
C LYS A 114 11.82 -18.35 -0.30
N PHE A 115 11.39 -17.82 0.84
CA PHE A 115 11.60 -16.42 1.17
C PHE A 115 13.07 -16.01 1.11
N LYS A 116 13.97 -16.85 1.61
CA LYS A 116 15.42 -16.59 1.57
C LYS A 116 15.97 -16.45 0.15
N GLN A 117 15.28 -16.99 -0.85
CA GLN A 117 15.67 -16.95 -2.26
C GLN A 117 14.92 -15.86 -3.05
N CYS A 118 13.94 -15.23 -2.45
CA CYS A 118 13.11 -14.19 -3.09
C CYS A 118 13.74 -12.82 -2.84
N ASN A 119 14.80 -12.52 -3.57
CA ASN A 119 15.61 -11.31 -3.37
C ASN A 119 14.82 -10.00 -3.36
N PRO A 120 13.79 -9.82 -4.23
CA PRO A 120 13.04 -8.55 -4.23
C PRO A 120 12.34 -8.24 -2.91
N HIS A 121 12.03 -9.27 -2.10
CA HIS A 121 11.25 -9.10 -0.87
C HIS A 121 12.09 -9.21 0.39
N ARG A 122 13.36 -9.53 0.26
CA ARG A 122 14.28 -9.69 1.38
C ARG A 122 15.18 -8.48 1.49
N LEU A 123 15.47 -8.06 2.73
CA LEU A 123 16.41 -6.99 2.96
C LEU A 123 17.82 -7.42 2.57
N SER A 124 18.61 -6.47 2.05
CA SER A 124 20.00 -6.69 1.74
C SER A 124 20.76 -7.09 3.02
N GLY A 125 21.55 -8.16 2.94
CA GLY A 125 22.31 -8.65 4.08
C GLY A 125 21.53 -9.48 5.08
N SER A 126 20.28 -9.74 4.81
CA SER A 126 19.40 -10.54 5.68
C SER A 126 19.54 -12.03 5.42
#